data_99f9325eeca6bd9bdb2dea2c37818e55
#
_entry.id   99f9325eeca6bd9bdb2dea2c37818e55
#
_cell.length_a   1.000
_cell.length_b   1.000
_cell.length_c   1.000
_cell.angle_alpha   90.00
_cell.angle_beta   90.00
_cell.angle_gamma   90.00
#
_symmetry.space_group_name_H-M   'P 1'
#
loop_
_entity.id
_entity.type
_entity.pdbx_description
1 polymer ?
#
loop_
_entity_poly.entity_id
_entity_poly.type
_entity_poly.pdbx_seq_one_letter_code
_entity_poly.pdbx_strand_id
1 'polypeptide(L)'
;MSEPELSPEPWFFHLLGLITPLLAISGNVLGVVEDQFFVAMGVVFVWGVGPILDIAMGESKVARPPRDSGTPFEVLLWVHGILQLVVVGTFFWFAANEGLTVWLVVGGLSSGLSAASSAIVTAHELGHKKRGSPGWRLARVIL
;
A
#
# COMPACT_ATOMS: atom_id res chain seq x y z
N MET A 1 15.86 -38.77 -10.07
CA MET A 1 15.27 -37.58 -10.70
C MET A 1 15.51 -36.44 -9.76
N SER A 2 16.39 -35.47 -10.14
CA SER A 2 16.61 -34.26 -9.37
C SER A 2 15.35 -33.40 -9.44
N GLU A 3 14.83 -32.99 -8.26
CA GLU A 3 13.73 -32.00 -8.23
C GLU A 3 14.16 -30.73 -9.01
N PRO A 4 13.28 -30.14 -9.78
CA PRO A 4 13.61 -28.91 -10.50
C PRO A 4 13.93 -27.82 -9.48
N GLU A 5 15.11 -27.22 -9.60
CA GLU A 5 15.56 -26.12 -8.76
C GLU A 5 14.68 -24.90 -9.03
N LEU A 6 13.83 -24.55 -8.04
CA LEU A 6 12.89 -23.43 -8.17
C LEU A 6 13.66 -22.11 -8.10
N SER A 7 13.41 -21.22 -9.05
CA SER A 7 13.94 -19.86 -9.00
C SER A 7 13.27 -19.03 -7.90
N PRO A 8 13.97 -18.05 -7.29
CA PRO A 8 13.37 -17.11 -6.35
C PRO A 8 12.16 -16.38 -6.95
N GLU A 9 11.19 -16.01 -6.11
CA GLU A 9 10.01 -15.27 -6.57
C GLU A 9 10.42 -13.94 -7.22
N PRO A 10 9.85 -13.58 -8.41
CA PRO A 10 10.14 -12.31 -9.06
C PRO A 10 9.70 -11.12 -8.19
N TRP A 11 10.60 -10.18 -7.93
CA TRP A 11 10.35 -9.02 -7.06
C TRP A 11 9.24 -8.10 -7.57
N PHE A 12 8.99 -8.08 -8.89
CA PHE A 12 7.99 -7.20 -9.50
C PHE A 12 6.55 -7.57 -9.11
N PHE A 13 6.27 -8.78 -8.60
CA PHE A 13 4.96 -9.11 -8.06
C PHE A 13 4.63 -8.25 -6.83
N HIS A 14 5.64 -7.82 -6.07
CA HIS A 14 5.44 -6.94 -4.92
C HIS A 14 5.04 -5.51 -5.33
N LEU A 15 5.18 -5.13 -6.61
CA LEU A 15 4.63 -3.87 -7.13
C LEU A 15 3.11 -3.82 -7.07
N LEU A 16 2.42 -4.96 -7.05
CA LEU A 16 0.97 -5.02 -6.88
C LEU A 16 0.52 -4.37 -5.57
N GLY A 17 1.36 -4.40 -4.53
CA GLY A 17 1.10 -3.70 -3.27
C GLY A 17 0.97 -2.18 -3.41
N LEU A 18 1.52 -1.57 -4.48
CA LEU A 18 1.41 -0.14 -4.74
C LEU A 18 0.02 0.27 -5.24
N ILE A 19 -0.81 -0.66 -5.70
CA ILE A 19 -2.14 -0.37 -6.24
C ILE A 19 -2.99 0.33 -5.18
N THR A 20 -3.01 -0.16 -3.95
CA THR A 20 -3.86 0.39 -2.89
C THR A 20 -3.55 1.85 -2.55
N PRO A 21 -2.29 2.25 -2.25
CA PRO A 21 -1.98 3.66 -2.01
C PRO A 21 -2.18 4.53 -3.26
N LEU A 22 -1.92 4.04 -4.46
CA LEU A 22 -2.16 4.79 -5.70
C LEU A 22 -3.64 5.03 -5.93
N LEU A 23 -4.52 4.06 -5.67
CA LEU A 23 -5.96 4.24 -5.76
C LEU A 23 -6.49 5.21 -4.69
N ALA A 24 -5.96 5.17 -3.46
CA ALA A 24 -6.33 6.11 -2.42
C ALA A 24 -5.93 7.55 -2.81
N ILE A 25 -4.70 7.77 -3.30
CA ILE A 25 -4.24 9.07 -3.79
C ILE A 25 -5.12 9.56 -4.94
N SER A 26 -5.31 8.72 -5.96
CA SER A 26 -6.13 9.07 -7.13
C SER A 26 -7.57 9.39 -6.73
N GLY A 27 -8.15 8.59 -5.83
CA GLY A 27 -9.49 8.82 -5.30
C GLY A 27 -9.61 10.16 -4.58
N ASN A 28 -8.66 10.50 -3.70
CA ASN A 28 -8.66 11.77 -2.99
C ASN A 28 -8.51 12.97 -3.94
N VAL A 29 -7.62 12.86 -4.96
CA VAL A 29 -7.41 13.93 -5.94
C VAL A 29 -8.63 14.10 -6.84
N LEU A 30 -9.15 13.03 -7.43
CA LEU A 30 -10.33 13.07 -8.28
C LEU A 30 -11.58 13.47 -7.50
N GLY A 31 -11.65 13.12 -6.22
CA GLY A 31 -12.71 13.53 -5.30
C GLY A 31 -12.85 15.05 -5.19
N VAL A 32 -11.72 15.80 -5.28
CA VAL A 32 -11.74 17.28 -5.28
C VAL A 32 -11.98 17.85 -6.66
N VAL A 33 -11.36 17.24 -7.70
CA VAL A 33 -11.31 17.83 -9.05
C VAL A 33 -12.53 17.50 -9.87
N GLU A 34 -13.11 16.31 -9.68
CA GLU A 34 -14.21 15.79 -10.50
C GLU A 34 -15.49 15.57 -9.67
N ASP A 35 -15.52 14.53 -8.84
CA ASP A 35 -16.69 14.18 -8.03
C ASP A 35 -16.26 13.43 -6.76
N GLN A 36 -16.88 13.74 -5.64
CA GLN A 36 -16.60 13.19 -4.31
C GLN A 36 -16.62 11.65 -4.26
N PHE A 37 -17.45 10.98 -5.08
CA PHE A 37 -17.56 9.52 -5.07
C PHE A 37 -16.24 8.80 -5.41
N PHE A 38 -15.30 9.46 -6.10
CA PHE A 38 -14.01 8.86 -6.44
C PHE A 38 -13.18 8.44 -5.20
N VAL A 39 -13.41 9.06 -4.04
CA VAL A 39 -12.71 8.65 -2.80
C VAL A 39 -13.01 7.21 -2.38
N ALA A 40 -14.07 6.60 -2.92
CA ALA A 40 -14.40 5.21 -2.69
C ALA A 40 -13.47 4.21 -3.41
N MET A 41 -12.58 4.66 -4.32
CA MET A 41 -11.74 3.76 -5.12
C MET A 41 -10.95 2.77 -4.27
N GLY A 42 -10.33 3.21 -3.17
CA GLY A 42 -9.57 2.33 -2.26
C GLY A 42 -10.46 1.32 -1.55
N VAL A 43 -11.62 1.74 -1.04
CA VAL A 43 -12.59 0.84 -0.36
C VAL A 43 -13.11 -0.20 -1.35
N VAL A 44 -13.53 0.22 -2.55
CA VAL A 44 -14.05 -0.68 -3.59
C VAL A 44 -12.97 -1.69 -4.02
N PHE A 45 -11.73 -1.26 -4.13
CA PHE A 45 -10.64 -2.17 -4.47
C PHE A 45 -10.39 -3.18 -3.36
N VAL A 46 -10.17 -2.73 -2.11
CA VAL A 46 -9.78 -3.60 -0.99
C VAL A 46 -10.90 -4.58 -0.60
N TRP A 47 -12.15 -4.12 -0.56
CA TRP A 47 -13.28 -4.97 -0.12
C TRP A 47 -14.09 -5.59 -1.26
N GLY A 48 -13.94 -5.11 -2.48
CA GLY A 48 -14.62 -5.63 -3.66
C GLY A 48 -13.69 -6.43 -4.56
N VAL A 49 -12.81 -5.71 -5.26
CA VAL A 49 -11.95 -6.31 -6.30
C VAL A 49 -10.89 -7.23 -5.69
N GLY A 50 -10.26 -6.83 -4.59
CA GLY A 50 -9.19 -7.61 -3.94
C GLY A 50 -9.60 -9.03 -3.58
N PRO A 51 -10.69 -9.26 -2.82
CA PRO A 51 -11.16 -10.59 -2.48
C PRO A 51 -11.53 -11.45 -3.69
N ILE A 52 -12.07 -10.83 -4.75
CA ILE A 52 -12.40 -11.55 -5.99
C ILE A 52 -11.12 -12.02 -6.68
N LEU A 53 -10.11 -11.16 -6.74
CA LEU A 53 -8.80 -11.51 -7.30
C LEU A 53 -8.11 -12.61 -6.48
N ASP A 54 -8.15 -12.51 -5.16
CA ASP A 54 -7.57 -13.49 -4.24
C ASP A 54 -8.20 -14.88 -4.45
N ILE A 55 -9.52 -14.95 -4.52
CA ILE A 55 -10.26 -16.20 -4.81
C ILE A 55 -9.91 -16.73 -6.22
N ALA A 56 -9.82 -15.85 -7.22
CA ALA A 56 -9.57 -16.25 -8.61
C ALA A 56 -8.13 -16.71 -8.85
N MET A 57 -7.16 -16.09 -8.18
CA MET A 57 -5.74 -16.42 -8.31
C MET A 57 -5.31 -17.60 -7.43
N GLY A 58 -6.01 -17.80 -6.31
CA GLY A 58 -5.71 -18.85 -5.34
C GLY A 58 -4.39 -18.61 -4.60
N GLU A 59 -4.06 -19.55 -3.69
CA GLU A 59 -2.86 -19.49 -2.88
C GLU A 59 -1.71 -20.29 -3.50
N SER A 60 -0.54 -19.70 -3.62
CA SER A 60 0.68 -20.43 -4.01
C SER A 60 1.18 -21.25 -2.82
N LYS A 61 1.14 -22.57 -2.96
CA LYS A 61 1.66 -23.53 -1.95
C LYS A 61 3.15 -23.86 -2.14
N VAL A 62 3.80 -23.23 -3.12
CA VAL A 62 5.19 -23.52 -3.47
C VAL A 62 6.11 -22.60 -2.68
N ALA A 63 6.87 -23.17 -1.74
CA ALA A 63 7.96 -22.47 -1.06
C ALA A 63 9.11 -22.24 -2.06
N ARG A 64 9.49 -20.98 -2.28
CA ARG A 64 10.60 -20.60 -3.15
C ARG A 64 11.85 -20.26 -2.32
N PRO A 65 13.04 -20.48 -2.86
CA PRO A 65 14.28 -20.11 -2.15
C PRO A 65 14.37 -18.60 -1.95
N PRO A 66 15.06 -18.14 -0.87
CA PRO A 66 15.30 -16.72 -0.65
C PRO A 66 16.17 -16.15 -1.76
N ARG A 67 16.08 -14.83 -1.97
CA ARG A 67 16.95 -14.11 -2.91
C ARG A 67 18.29 -13.76 -2.28
N ASP A 68 19.33 -13.68 -3.11
CA ASP A 68 20.67 -13.26 -2.70
C ASP A 68 20.72 -11.77 -2.33
N SER A 69 19.81 -10.93 -2.85
CA SER A 69 19.76 -9.50 -2.57
C SER A 69 18.37 -9.04 -2.17
N GLY A 70 18.28 -8.38 -1.01
CA GLY A 70 17.07 -7.71 -0.51
C GLY A 70 16.87 -6.28 -1.01
N THR A 71 17.81 -5.72 -1.79
CA THR A 71 17.77 -4.31 -2.24
C THR A 71 16.46 -3.91 -2.94
N PRO A 72 15.88 -4.69 -3.87
CA PRO A 72 14.62 -4.30 -4.50
C PRO A 72 13.47 -4.15 -3.51
N PHE A 73 13.42 -5.02 -2.50
CA PHE A 73 12.40 -4.96 -1.46
C PHE A 73 12.60 -3.74 -0.54
N GLU A 74 13.84 -3.41 -0.22
CA GLU A 74 14.14 -2.21 0.56
C GLU A 74 13.70 -0.94 -0.18
N VAL A 75 13.95 -0.83 -1.48
CA VAL A 75 13.46 0.28 -2.31
C VAL A 75 11.94 0.35 -2.27
N LEU A 76 11.26 -0.80 -2.39
CA LEU A 76 9.79 -0.85 -2.31
C LEU A 76 9.26 -0.38 -0.95
N LEU A 77 9.90 -0.75 0.15
CA LEU A 77 9.53 -0.24 1.47
C LEU A 77 9.61 1.29 1.56
N TRP A 78 10.67 1.89 0.99
CA TRP A 78 10.80 3.35 0.91
C TRP A 78 9.69 3.97 0.06
N VAL A 79 9.39 3.39 -1.11
CA VAL A 79 8.32 3.87 -1.99
C VAL A 79 6.97 3.80 -1.27
N HIS A 80 6.64 2.69 -0.61
CA HIS A 80 5.41 2.56 0.18
C HIS A 80 5.33 3.59 1.29
N GLY A 81 6.42 3.81 2.03
CA GLY A 81 6.48 4.80 3.10
C GLY A 81 6.20 6.23 2.60
N ILE A 82 6.82 6.62 1.48
CA ILE A 82 6.60 7.93 0.87
C ILE A 82 5.17 8.05 0.34
N LEU A 83 4.66 7.04 -0.38
CA LEU A 83 3.29 7.04 -0.88
C LEU A 83 2.27 7.18 0.24
N GLN A 84 2.51 6.56 1.41
CA GLN A 84 1.61 6.71 2.54
C GLN A 84 1.53 8.15 3.05
N LEU A 85 2.63 8.88 3.09
CA LEU A 85 2.62 10.31 3.43
C LEU A 85 1.82 11.12 2.39
N VAL A 86 1.92 10.75 1.11
CA VAL A 86 1.13 11.38 0.03
C VAL A 86 -0.36 11.04 0.17
N VAL A 87 -0.72 9.80 0.55
CA VAL A 87 -2.12 9.41 0.85
C VAL A 87 -2.70 10.31 1.93
N VAL A 88 -1.98 10.47 3.04
CA VAL A 88 -2.41 11.32 4.16
C VAL A 88 -2.54 12.78 3.72
N GLY A 89 -1.55 13.30 3.00
CA GLY A 89 -1.57 14.67 2.49
C GLY A 89 -2.75 14.94 1.54
N THR A 90 -2.99 14.04 0.59
CA THR A 90 -4.12 14.16 -0.36
C THR A 90 -5.47 13.99 0.34
N PHE A 91 -5.57 13.13 1.35
CA PHE A 91 -6.79 13.01 2.15
C PHE A 91 -7.09 14.31 2.92
N PHE A 92 -6.10 14.92 3.56
CA PHE A 92 -6.31 16.21 4.24
C PHE A 92 -6.68 17.32 3.26
N TRP A 93 -6.09 17.32 2.07
CA TRP A 93 -6.46 18.24 1.01
C TRP A 93 -7.93 18.05 0.57
N PHE A 94 -8.36 16.80 0.35
CA PHE A 94 -9.76 16.47 0.09
C PHE A 94 -10.67 16.97 1.22
N ALA A 95 -10.35 16.64 2.48
CA ALA A 95 -11.13 17.03 3.64
C ALA A 95 -11.27 18.54 3.80
N ALA A 96 -10.23 19.30 3.45
CA ALA A 96 -10.25 20.78 3.52
C ALA A 96 -11.13 21.42 2.44
N ASN A 97 -11.33 20.76 1.28
CA ASN A 97 -12.13 21.29 0.18
C ASN A 97 -13.61 20.87 0.29
N GLU A 98 -13.89 19.65 0.79
CA GLU A 98 -15.23 19.06 0.72
C GLU A 98 -16.05 19.21 2.00
N GLY A 99 -15.43 19.54 3.11
CA GLY A 99 -16.08 19.72 4.40
C GLY A 99 -16.64 18.41 4.99
N LEU A 100 -17.64 18.54 5.89
CA LEU A 100 -18.24 17.39 6.59
C LEU A 100 -19.34 16.74 5.76
N THR A 101 -18.99 15.78 4.95
CA THR A 101 -19.90 14.97 4.13
C THR A 101 -19.71 13.48 4.43
N VAL A 102 -20.64 12.63 3.94
CA VAL A 102 -20.47 11.17 4.01
C VAL A 102 -19.21 10.74 3.27
N TRP A 103 -18.82 11.45 2.22
CA TRP A 103 -17.63 11.18 1.43
C TRP A 103 -16.33 11.41 2.20
N LEU A 104 -16.34 12.30 3.20
CA LEU A 104 -15.20 12.43 4.12
C LEU A 104 -14.95 11.13 4.90
N VAL A 105 -16.03 10.47 5.35
CA VAL A 105 -15.93 9.17 6.04
C VAL A 105 -15.42 8.10 5.08
N VAL A 106 -15.97 8.05 3.86
CA VAL A 106 -15.56 7.08 2.83
C VAL A 106 -14.09 7.29 2.42
N GLY A 107 -13.66 8.54 2.23
CA GLY A 107 -12.26 8.89 1.94
C GLY A 107 -11.32 8.52 3.09
N GLY A 108 -11.76 8.75 4.32
CA GLY A 108 -11.05 8.33 5.53
C GLY A 108 -10.88 6.80 5.62
N LEU A 109 -11.94 6.04 5.32
CA LEU A 109 -11.86 4.58 5.23
C LEU A 109 -10.92 4.13 4.12
N SER A 110 -11.02 4.72 2.93
CA SER A 110 -10.16 4.42 1.77
C SER A 110 -8.67 4.63 2.09
N SER A 111 -8.35 5.79 2.67
CA SER A 111 -6.98 6.15 3.08
C SER A 111 -6.51 5.30 4.28
N GLY A 112 -7.40 5.00 5.23
CA GLY A 112 -7.14 4.13 6.36
C GLY A 112 -6.87 2.67 5.97
N LEU A 113 -7.59 2.13 4.99
CA LEU A 113 -7.33 0.79 4.45
C LEU A 113 -5.97 0.74 3.75
N SER A 114 -5.59 1.80 3.01
CA SER A 114 -4.24 1.92 2.46
C SER A 114 -3.17 1.91 3.56
N ALA A 115 -3.39 2.65 4.64
CA ALA A 115 -2.49 2.65 5.79
C ALA A 115 -2.38 1.28 6.45
N ALA A 116 -3.50 0.59 6.66
CA ALA A 116 -3.53 -0.73 7.30
C ALA A 116 -2.82 -1.80 6.46
N SER A 117 -3.02 -1.79 5.15
CA SER A 117 -2.45 -2.81 4.25
C SER A 117 -0.99 -2.56 3.87
N SER A 118 -0.54 -1.31 3.87
CA SER A 118 0.77 -0.92 3.34
C SER A 118 1.65 -0.24 4.40
N ALA A 119 1.15 0.80 5.08
CA ALA A 119 1.97 1.61 5.97
C ALA A 119 2.40 0.85 7.23
N ILE A 120 1.50 0.07 7.84
CA ILE A 120 1.81 -0.68 9.07
C ILE A 120 2.90 -1.72 8.79
N VAL A 121 2.75 -2.49 7.70
CA VAL A 121 3.75 -3.49 7.30
C VAL A 121 5.10 -2.83 7.00
N THR A 122 5.08 -1.75 6.21
CA THR A 122 6.28 -0.98 5.87
C THR A 122 6.98 -0.42 7.10
N ALA A 123 6.21 0.17 8.02
CA ALA A 123 6.75 0.73 9.25
C ALA A 123 7.31 -0.34 10.19
N HIS A 124 6.68 -1.52 10.24
CA HIS A 124 7.19 -2.67 10.98
C HIS A 124 8.54 -3.11 10.45
N GLU A 125 8.67 -3.36 9.14
CA GLU A 125 9.92 -3.79 8.50
C GLU A 125 11.04 -2.74 8.65
N LEU A 126 10.74 -1.47 8.40
CA LEU A 126 11.71 -0.38 8.57
C LEU A 126 12.06 -0.14 10.05
N GLY A 127 11.15 -0.45 10.96
CA GLY A 127 11.35 -0.34 12.41
C GLY A 127 12.43 -1.28 12.94
N HIS A 128 12.65 -2.42 12.28
CA HIS A 128 13.74 -3.36 12.60
C HIS A 128 15.12 -2.89 12.12
N LYS A 129 15.21 -1.85 11.31
CA LYS A 129 16.50 -1.26 10.91
C LYS A 129 17.24 -0.67 12.12
N LYS A 130 18.54 -0.49 12.00
CA LYS A 130 19.39 0.10 13.04
C LYS A 130 18.78 1.42 13.55
N ARG A 131 18.65 1.54 14.86
CA ARG A 131 18.11 2.75 15.52
C ARG A 131 18.85 4.00 15.06
N GLY A 132 18.10 5.04 14.66
CA GLY A 132 18.64 6.29 14.14
C GLY A 132 18.97 6.28 12.64
N SER A 133 18.89 5.12 11.95
CA SER A 133 19.01 5.06 10.48
C SER A 133 17.86 5.80 9.78
N PRO A 134 18.02 6.21 8.52
CA PRO A 134 16.95 6.86 7.77
C PRO A 134 15.67 6.01 7.72
N GLY A 135 15.77 4.68 7.46
CA GLY A 135 14.61 3.78 7.44
C GLY A 135 13.89 3.72 8.79
N TRP A 136 14.64 3.62 9.91
CA TRP A 136 14.06 3.66 11.25
C TRP A 136 13.33 4.98 11.53
N ARG A 137 13.89 6.13 11.08
CA ARG A 137 13.24 7.44 11.22
C ARG A 137 11.96 7.51 10.41
N LEU A 138 11.96 7.02 9.16
CA LEU A 138 10.76 6.97 8.32
C LEU A 138 9.66 6.12 8.98
N ALA A 139 9.99 4.94 9.53
CA ALA A 139 9.05 4.12 10.28
C ALA A 139 8.34 4.89 11.40
N ARG A 140 9.07 5.74 12.12
CA ARG A 140 8.53 6.57 13.22
C ARG A 140 7.64 7.71 12.74
N VAL A 141 7.76 8.14 11.51
CA VAL A 141 6.91 9.18 10.91
C VAL A 141 5.63 8.57 10.35
N ILE A 142 5.69 7.33 9.87
CA ILE A 142 4.53 6.63 9.28
C ILE A 142 3.57 6.12 10.36
N LEU A 143 4.09 5.72 11.53
CA LEU A 143 3.30 5.28 12.69
C LEU A 143 2.83 6.46 13.53
#